data_3572bcca3fd4c9ccab9e11bffa669d85
#
_entry.id   3572bcca3fd4c9ccab9e11bffa669d85
#
_cell.length_a   1.000
_cell.length_b   1.000
_cell.length_c   1.000
_cell.angle_alpha   90.00
_cell.angle_beta   90.00
_cell.angle_gamma   90.00
#
_symmetry.space_group_name_H-M   'P 1'
#
loop_
_entity.id
_entity.type
_entity.pdbx_description
1 polymer ?
#
loop_
_entity_poly.entity_id
_entity_poly.type
_entity_poly.pdbx_seq_one_letter_code
_entity_poly.pdbx_strand_id
1 'polypeptide(L)'
;PSISLSPDDGAKFDQSEDTAWDAGDWDPTLNQVSVTARYIKLCNLLVAPVINKYPDVRFGFLAYVQYTRPPIREKPAPSLVPQIAPLTYCRAHAFTDEKLCPSRAQIRKIVEGWGKVARQVSYYNFMYHLSEVSVPYPMIHQMSEELPFLYKNNVIFWQPETLPNFEEVLPGLWLSLRLSLDSSLDPKAVLDEFYANFYGPAASSMKRYWEIFDKAWTQSPGHAGSLW
;
A
#
# COMPACT_ATOMS: atom_id res chain seq x y z
N PRO A 1 -8.54 13.27 -17.00
CA PRO A 1 -7.23 12.78 -17.43
C PRO A 1 -6.24 12.76 -16.25
N SER A 2 -5.33 11.79 -16.26
CA SER A 2 -4.28 11.67 -15.26
C SER A 2 -2.90 11.56 -15.94
N ILE A 3 -1.88 12.08 -15.25
CA ILE A 3 -0.50 12.08 -15.71
C ILE A 3 0.38 11.55 -14.57
N SER A 4 1.31 10.65 -14.87
CA SER A 4 2.30 10.17 -13.89
C SER A 4 3.48 11.14 -13.79
N LEU A 5 3.87 11.41 -12.56
CA LEU A 5 5.09 12.14 -12.21
C LEU A 5 6.13 11.23 -11.54
N SER A 6 5.88 9.91 -11.46
CA SER A 6 6.83 8.99 -10.84
C SER A 6 8.19 9.06 -11.52
N PRO A 7 9.30 9.09 -10.75
CA PRO A 7 10.63 8.92 -11.31
C PRO A 7 10.85 7.47 -11.76
N ASP A 8 12.00 7.21 -12.37
CA ASP A 8 12.42 5.86 -12.72
C ASP A 8 12.53 4.96 -11.49
N ASP A 9 12.31 3.68 -11.67
CA ASP A 9 12.50 2.69 -10.63
C ASP A 9 13.98 2.63 -10.20
N GLY A 10 14.21 2.59 -8.89
CA GLY A 10 15.55 2.64 -8.33
C GLY A 10 16.24 3.99 -8.45
N ALA A 11 15.51 5.07 -8.67
CA ALA A 11 16.04 6.43 -8.74
C ALA A 11 16.91 6.75 -7.52
N LYS A 12 18.15 7.17 -7.77
CA LYS A 12 19.05 7.70 -6.75
C LYS A 12 18.83 9.20 -6.66
N PHE A 13 18.38 9.65 -5.51
CA PHE A 13 18.26 11.08 -5.24
C PHE A 13 19.61 11.67 -4.89
N ASP A 14 19.80 12.94 -5.26
CA ASP A 14 20.96 13.72 -4.85
C ASP A 14 21.05 13.75 -3.32
N GLN A 15 22.20 13.33 -2.80
CA GLN A 15 22.52 13.32 -1.37
C GLN A 15 23.53 14.41 -1.01
N SER A 16 23.80 15.34 -1.92
CA SER A 16 24.63 16.50 -1.64
C SER A 16 23.99 17.37 -0.54
N GLU A 17 24.76 18.30 -0.01
CA GLU A 17 24.54 18.97 1.28
C GLU A 17 23.26 19.81 1.44
N ASP A 18 22.38 19.89 0.46
CA ASP A 18 21.10 20.58 0.63
C ASP A 18 20.07 19.74 1.42
N THR A 19 20.56 19.16 2.52
CA THR A 19 19.80 18.35 3.47
C THR A 19 18.81 19.18 4.30
N ALA A 20 18.83 20.51 4.17
CA ALA A 20 17.90 21.38 4.88
C ALA A 20 16.42 21.07 4.59
N TRP A 21 16.12 20.60 3.39
CA TRP A 21 14.77 20.20 2.99
C TRP A 21 14.31 18.90 3.65
N ASP A 22 15.23 18.01 3.92
CA ASP A 22 14.98 16.67 4.41
C ASP A 22 15.29 16.56 5.92
N ALA A 23 15.87 17.59 6.52
CA ALA A 23 16.29 17.57 7.92
C ALA A 23 15.14 17.21 8.88
N GLY A 24 15.35 16.17 9.69
CA GLY A 24 14.37 15.67 10.65
C GLY A 24 13.30 14.74 10.08
N ASP A 25 13.33 14.44 8.77
CA ASP A 25 12.41 13.47 8.14
C ASP A 25 13.07 12.08 8.05
N TRP A 26 13.31 11.50 9.22
CA TRP A 26 13.97 10.20 9.32
C TRP A 26 13.00 9.05 9.05
N ASP A 27 13.37 8.15 8.13
CA ASP A 27 12.68 6.88 7.90
C ASP A 27 13.38 5.75 8.66
N PRO A 28 12.80 5.24 9.76
CA PRO A 28 13.42 4.19 10.56
C PRO A 28 13.44 2.83 9.86
N THR A 29 12.58 2.61 8.85
CA THR A 29 12.55 1.36 8.10
C THR A 29 13.69 1.28 7.10
N LEU A 30 13.96 2.38 6.41
CA LEU A 30 15.03 2.48 5.43
C LEU A 30 16.36 2.93 6.05
N ASN A 31 16.35 3.33 7.33
CA ASN A 31 17.51 3.88 8.04
C ASN A 31 18.16 5.05 7.29
N GLN A 32 17.34 5.95 6.75
CA GLN A 32 17.80 7.11 5.98
C GLN A 32 16.81 8.28 6.08
N VAL A 33 17.23 9.43 5.59
CA VAL A 33 16.36 10.61 5.50
C VAL A 33 15.39 10.44 4.34
N SER A 34 14.10 10.71 4.58
CA SER A 34 13.08 10.74 3.52
C SER A 34 13.25 11.98 2.65
N VAL A 35 13.17 11.81 1.34
CA VAL A 35 13.26 12.90 0.36
C VAL A 35 11.89 13.42 -0.10
N THR A 36 10.83 13.01 0.56
CA THR A 36 9.45 13.30 0.14
C THR A 36 9.17 14.81 0.06
N ALA A 37 9.59 15.59 1.04
CA ALA A 37 9.33 17.04 1.04
C ALA A 37 9.94 17.73 -0.19
N ARG A 38 11.18 17.41 -0.52
CA ARG A 38 11.88 17.88 -1.71
C ARG A 38 11.18 17.47 -3.00
N TYR A 39 10.76 16.21 -3.07
CA TYR A 39 10.05 15.67 -4.22
C TYR A 39 8.69 16.33 -4.42
N ILE A 40 7.90 16.52 -3.36
CA ILE A 40 6.63 17.24 -3.42
C ILE A 40 6.80 18.70 -3.86
N LYS A 41 7.85 19.37 -3.42
CA LYS A 41 8.17 20.73 -3.90
C LYS A 41 8.37 20.74 -5.41
N LEU A 42 9.15 19.80 -5.97
CA LEU A 42 9.33 19.67 -7.40
C LEU A 42 7.99 19.41 -8.11
N CYS A 43 7.20 18.45 -7.63
CA CYS A 43 5.88 18.15 -8.19
C CYS A 43 4.97 19.39 -8.18
N ASN A 44 4.92 20.13 -7.08
CA ASN A 44 4.13 21.34 -6.98
C ASN A 44 4.52 22.39 -8.03
N LEU A 45 5.82 22.58 -8.27
CA LEU A 45 6.32 23.50 -9.31
C LEU A 45 5.92 23.06 -10.72
N LEU A 46 5.96 21.75 -10.98
CA LEU A 46 5.60 21.19 -12.30
C LEU A 46 4.09 21.29 -12.57
N VAL A 47 3.25 21.05 -11.58
CA VAL A 47 1.80 21.02 -11.78
C VAL A 47 1.16 22.41 -11.78
N ALA A 48 1.72 23.38 -11.10
CA ALA A 48 1.15 24.73 -10.93
C ALA A 48 0.72 25.39 -12.25
N PRO A 49 1.56 25.47 -13.30
CA PRO A 49 1.15 26.09 -14.58
C PRO A 49 0.07 25.28 -15.32
N VAL A 50 0.03 23.97 -15.11
CA VAL A 50 -0.92 23.08 -15.81
C VAL A 50 -2.32 23.19 -15.20
N ILE A 51 -2.42 23.15 -13.88
CA ILE A 51 -3.72 23.21 -13.19
C ILE A 51 -4.42 24.56 -13.34
N ASN A 52 -3.69 25.64 -13.58
CA ASN A 52 -4.28 26.94 -13.90
C ASN A 52 -5.07 26.91 -15.21
N LYS A 53 -4.63 26.09 -16.18
CA LYS A 53 -5.28 25.95 -17.49
C LYS A 53 -6.24 24.75 -17.53
N TYR A 54 -5.92 23.70 -16.79
CA TYR A 54 -6.66 22.43 -16.78
C TYR A 54 -6.93 21.96 -15.34
N PRO A 55 -7.89 22.54 -14.63
CA PRO A 55 -8.10 22.32 -13.19
C PRO A 55 -8.54 20.89 -12.85
N ASP A 56 -9.08 20.16 -13.81
CA ASP A 56 -9.58 18.79 -13.61
C ASP A 56 -8.51 17.70 -13.81
N VAL A 57 -7.29 18.08 -14.23
CA VAL A 57 -6.19 17.13 -14.39
C VAL A 57 -5.69 16.67 -13.03
N ARG A 58 -5.43 15.37 -12.91
CA ARG A 58 -4.79 14.76 -11.74
C ARG A 58 -3.40 14.27 -12.11
N PHE A 59 -2.49 14.40 -11.17
CA PHE A 59 -1.10 13.97 -11.29
C PHE A 59 -0.82 12.91 -10.24
N GLY A 60 -0.52 11.70 -10.69
CA GLY A 60 -0.15 10.59 -9.82
C GLY A 60 1.36 10.45 -9.69
N PHE A 61 1.81 9.95 -8.56
CA PHE A 61 3.18 9.47 -8.38
C PHE A 61 3.18 8.36 -7.34
N LEU A 62 4.11 7.41 -7.46
CA LEU A 62 4.34 6.43 -6.41
C LEU A 62 4.96 7.13 -5.19
N ALA A 63 4.36 6.96 -4.01
CA ALA A 63 5.01 7.24 -2.74
C ALA A 63 5.78 5.97 -2.33
N TYR A 64 7.06 5.90 -2.70
CA TYR A 64 7.82 4.66 -2.83
C TYR A 64 9.25 4.81 -2.27
N VAL A 65 9.77 3.77 -1.68
CA VAL A 65 11.13 3.68 -1.12
C VAL A 65 11.49 4.96 -0.34
N GLN A 66 12.40 5.81 -0.83
CA GLN A 66 12.92 6.99 -0.13
C GLN A 66 11.90 8.13 0.04
N TYR A 67 10.78 8.08 -0.65
CA TYR A 67 9.69 9.06 -0.57
C TYR A 67 8.32 8.40 -0.31
N THR A 68 8.32 7.26 0.39
CA THR A 68 7.08 6.57 0.83
C THR A 68 6.35 7.37 1.91
N ARG A 69 7.09 8.00 2.83
CA ARG A 69 6.53 8.75 3.97
C ARG A 69 5.86 10.05 3.51
N PRO A 70 4.81 10.51 4.20
CA PRO A 70 4.24 11.82 3.90
C PRO A 70 5.25 12.93 4.17
N PRO A 71 5.19 14.05 3.41
CA PRO A 71 6.09 15.18 3.60
C PRO A 71 5.82 15.88 4.93
N ILE A 72 6.88 16.33 5.61
CA ILE A 72 6.77 17.08 6.87
C ILE A 72 6.78 18.60 6.69
N ARG A 73 7.21 19.09 5.53
CA ARG A 73 7.38 20.55 5.26
C ARG A 73 6.55 21.05 4.10
N GLU A 74 6.35 20.21 3.08
CA GLU A 74 5.64 20.58 1.86
C GLU A 74 4.22 20.03 1.86
N LYS A 75 3.27 20.85 1.48
CA LYS A 75 1.89 20.39 1.28
C LYS A 75 1.69 20.04 -0.20
N PRO A 76 1.23 18.83 -0.53
CA PRO A 76 0.92 18.47 -1.92
C PRO A 76 -0.17 19.37 -2.49
N ALA A 77 -0.03 19.80 -3.74
CA ALA A 77 -1.09 20.48 -4.46
C ALA A 77 -2.34 19.57 -4.51
N PRO A 78 -3.55 20.13 -4.47
CA PRO A 78 -4.81 19.34 -4.45
C PRO A 78 -5.00 18.41 -5.66
N SER A 79 -4.28 18.65 -6.74
CA SER A 79 -4.26 17.82 -7.96
C SER A 79 -3.28 16.66 -7.89
N LEU A 80 -2.39 16.63 -6.89
CA LEU A 80 -1.45 15.52 -6.67
C LEU A 80 -2.15 14.40 -5.92
N VAL A 81 -2.01 13.18 -6.44
CA VAL A 81 -2.53 11.94 -5.85
C VAL A 81 -1.36 11.01 -5.57
N PRO A 82 -0.82 11.00 -4.34
CA PRO A 82 0.20 10.03 -3.97
C PRO A 82 -0.37 8.62 -3.98
N GLN A 83 0.33 7.68 -4.59
CA GLN A 83 0.04 6.26 -4.54
C GLN A 83 1.04 5.59 -3.61
N ILE A 84 0.62 5.25 -2.41
CA ILE A 84 1.47 4.62 -1.40
C ILE A 84 1.81 3.21 -1.86
N ALA A 85 3.09 2.94 -2.07
CA ALA A 85 3.64 1.67 -2.55
C ALA A 85 4.71 1.15 -1.56
N PRO A 86 4.32 0.47 -0.47
CA PRO A 86 5.21 0.16 0.65
C PRO A 86 6.02 -1.12 0.43
N LEU A 87 6.87 -1.16 -0.60
CA LEU A 87 7.63 -2.35 -1.00
C LEU A 87 8.53 -2.91 0.11
N THR A 88 9.20 -2.04 0.86
CA THR A 88 10.23 -2.39 1.85
C THR A 88 9.68 -2.79 3.22
N TYR A 89 8.38 -2.69 3.40
CA TYR A 89 7.73 -2.98 4.69
C TYR A 89 7.26 -4.41 4.77
N CYS A 90 7.11 -4.92 6.01
CA CYS A 90 6.60 -6.26 6.25
C CYS A 90 5.25 -6.49 5.57
N ARG A 91 5.05 -7.70 5.05
CA ARG A 91 3.85 -8.11 4.34
C ARG A 91 3.13 -9.28 4.99
N ALA A 92 3.76 -9.92 5.98
CA ALA A 92 3.15 -11.04 6.68
C ALA A 92 2.00 -10.64 7.62
N HIS A 93 2.01 -9.39 8.10
CA HIS A 93 1.09 -8.91 9.15
C HIS A 93 0.15 -7.81 8.64
N ALA A 94 -0.95 -7.58 9.34
CA ALA A 94 -1.89 -6.48 9.08
C ALA A 94 -1.47 -5.18 9.78
N PHE A 95 -2.11 -4.05 9.43
CA PHE A 95 -1.87 -2.75 10.07
C PHE A 95 -2.23 -2.74 11.56
N THR A 96 -3.14 -3.61 11.97
CA THR A 96 -3.59 -3.75 13.37
C THR A 96 -2.64 -4.54 14.26
N ASP A 97 -1.67 -5.25 13.66
CA ASP A 97 -0.71 -6.08 14.38
C ASP A 97 0.49 -5.27 14.94
N GLU A 98 0.25 -4.08 15.47
CA GLU A 98 1.29 -3.12 15.87
C GLU A 98 2.29 -3.67 16.89
N LYS A 99 1.82 -4.51 17.83
CA LYS A 99 2.67 -5.11 18.85
C LYS A 99 3.56 -6.22 18.29
N LEU A 100 3.05 -6.95 17.30
CA LEU A 100 3.76 -8.03 16.66
C LEU A 100 4.69 -7.49 15.56
N CYS A 101 4.26 -6.45 14.84
CA CYS A 101 4.96 -5.93 13.67
C CYS A 101 5.11 -4.40 13.67
N PRO A 102 6.20 -3.86 14.23
CA PRO A 102 6.48 -2.42 14.16
C PRO A 102 6.55 -1.86 12.74
N SER A 103 6.95 -2.68 11.77
CA SER A 103 6.99 -2.29 10.34
C SER A 103 5.58 -1.99 9.81
N ARG A 104 4.58 -2.81 10.15
CA ARG A 104 3.17 -2.56 9.75
C ARG A 104 2.58 -1.36 10.47
N ALA A 105 2.97 -1.13 11.73
CA ALA A 105 2.61 0.10 12.44
C ALA A 105 3.14 1.36 11.74
N GLN A 106 4.32 1.29 11.11
CA GLN A 106 4.84 2.41 10.31
C GLN A 106 4.00 2.66 9.07
N ILE A 107 3.60 1.62 8.32
CA ILE A 107 2.73 1.80 7.14
C ILE A 107 1.40 2.43 7.55
N ARG A 108 0.81 1.99 8.65
CA ARG A 108 -0.42 2.60 9.18
C ARG A 108 -0.25 4.11 9.39
N LYS A 109 0.84 4.54 10.04
CA LYS A 109 1.16 5.96 10.22
C LYS A 109 1.41 6.69 8.89
N ILE A 110 2.00 6.03 7.92
CA ILE A 110 2.22 6.59 6.57
C ILE A 110 0.88 6.85 5.89
N VAL A 111 -0.04 5.89 5.93
CA VAL A 111 -1.39 6.04 5.35
C VAL A 111 -2.15 7.18 6.03
N GLU A 112 -2.17 7.20 7.38
CA GLU A 112 -2.80 8.27 8.16
C GLU A 112 -2.19 9.65 7.84
N GLY A 113 -0.88 9.70 7.71
CA GLY A 113 -0.15 10.93 7.40
C GLY A 113 -0.47 11.46 6.00
N TRP A 114 -0.46 10.61 4.97
CA TRP A 114 -0.86 10.99 3.62
C TRP A 114 -2.33 11.41 3.56
N GLY A 115 -3.22 10.68 4.24
CA GLY A 115 -4.63 11.02 4.32
C GLY A 115 -4.92 12.40 4.95
N LYS A 116 -4.01 12.89 5.82
CA LYS A 116 -4.10 14.23 6.43
C LYS A 116 -3.59 15.35 5.53
N VAL A 117 -2.58 15.09 4.70
CA VAL A 117 -1.90 16.14 3.92
C VAL A 117 -2.34 16.20 2.46
N ALA A 118 -2.73 15.09 1.87
CA ALA A 118 -3.21 15.01 0.49
C ALA A 118 -4.75 15.01 0.43
N ARG A 119 -5.30 15.62 -0.60
CA ARG A 119 -6.76 15.62 -0.83
C ARG A 119 -7.31 14.25 -1.17
N GLN A 120 -6.54 13.47 -1.92
CA GLN A 120 -6.86 12.11 -2.36
C GLN A 120 -5.57 11.29 -2.30
N VAL A 121 -5.71 10.02 -1.95
CA VAL A 121 -4.61 9.06 -1.84
C VAL A 121 -4.97 7.82 -2.64
N SER A 122 -3.98 7.17 -3.18
CA SER A 122 -4.08 5.84 -3.79
C SER A 122 -3.18 4.87 -3.05
N TYR A 123 -3.47 3.58 -3.13
CA TYR A 123 -2.65 2.55 -2.50
C TYR A 123 -2.31 1.46 -3.52
N TYR A 124 -1.02 1.18 -3.65
CA TYR A 124 -0.47 0.12 -4.47
C TYR A 124 -0.11 -1.07 -3.57
N ASN A 125 -0.83 -2.15 -3.72
CA ASN A 125 -0.62 -3.33 -2.90
C ASN A 125 0.10 -4.42 -3.71
N PHE A 126 1.27 -4.79 -3.24
CA PHE A 126 2.01 -5.90 -3.81
C PHE A 126 1.45 -7.21 -3.23
N MET A 127 0.64 -7.92 -3.94
CA MET A 127 -0.01 -9.16 -3.50
C MET A 127 0.82 -10.38 -3.91
N TYR A 128 2.07 -10.42 -3.47
CA TYR A 128 3.00 -11.52 -3.71
C TYR A 128 4.16 -11.49 -2.73
N HIS A 129 4.94 -12.55 -2.69
CA HIS A 129 6.18 -12.64 -1.95
C HIS A 129 7.28 -13.18 -2.88
N LEU A 130 8.20 -12.33 -3.36
CA LEU A 130 9.19 -12.69 -4.37
C LEU A 130 10.21 -13.72 -3.90
N SER A 131 10.52 -13.76 -2.60
CA SER A 131 11.46 -14.74 -2.06
C SER A 131 10.86 -16.15 -1.93
N GLU A 132 9.53 -16.29 -1.99
CA GLU A 132 8.84 -17.58 -1.89
C GLU A 132 7.52 -17.53 -2.68
N VAL A 133 7.62 -17.76 -3.98
CA VAL A 133 6.50 -17.67 -4.92
C VAL A 133 5.70 -18.96 -5.07
N SER A 134 6.08 -20.02 -4.34
CA SER A 134 5.43 -21.33 -4.42
C SER A 134 4.52 -21.66 -3.22
N VAL A 135 4.56 -20.81 -2.19
CA VAL A 135 3.77 -21.00 -0.98
C VAL A 135 2.50 -20.15 -1.04
N PRO A 136 1.33 -20.72 -0.73
CA PRO A 136 0.09 -19.95 -0.65
C PRO A 136 0.21 -18.75 0.30
N TYR A 137 -0.18 -17.58 -0.20
CA TYR A 137 -0.11 -16.30 0.50
C TYR A 137 -1.48 -15.61 0.47
N PRO A 138 -2.48 -16.10 1.20
CA PRO A 138 -3.88 -15.74 1.01
C PRO A 138 -4.26 -14.31 1.40
N MET A 139 -3.49 -13.62 2.24
CA MET A 139 -3.70 -12.23 2.68
C MET A 139 -5.12 -11.93 3.22
N ILE A 140 -5.81 -12.94 3.76
CA ILE A 140 -7.22 -12.80 4.19
C ILE A 140 -7.33 -11.82 5.36
N HIS A 141 -6.53 -12.04 6.41
CA HIS A 141 -6.51 -11.18 7.58
C HIS A 141 -6.13 -9.74 7.22
N GLN A 142 -5.07 -9.58 6.44
CA GLN A 142 -4.60 -8.25 6.01
C GLN A 142 -5.70 -7.50 5.25
N MET A 143 -6.31 -8.11 4.23
CA MET A 143 -7.32 -7.42 3.42
C MET A 143 -8.59 -7.10 4.21
N SER A 144 -8.96 -7.96 5.15
CA SER A 144 -10.10 -7.71 6.04
C SER A 144 -9.93 -6.46 6.89
N GLU A 145 -8.71 -6.21 7.39
CA GLU A 145 -8.39 -5.10 8.27
C GLU A 145 -7.99 -3.83 7.52
N GLU A 146 -7.23 -3.98 6.45
CA GLU A 146 -6.58 -2.87 5.76
C GLU A 146 -7.53 -2.11 4.83
N LEU A 147 -8.37 -2.78 4.05
CA LEU A 147 -9.24 -2.07 3.10
C LEU A 147 -10.18 -1.07 3.79
N PRO A 148 -10.91 -1.44 4.86
CA PRO A 148 -11.74 -0.47 5.59
C PRO A 148 -10.94 0.68 6.20
N PHE A 149 -9.70 0.41 6.65
CA PHE A 149 -8.81 1.43 7.18
C PHE A 149 -8.32 2.39 6.08
N LEU A 150 -7.92 1.87 4.93
CA LEU A 150 -7.51 2.67 3.78
C LEU A 150 -8.62 3.62 3.34
N TYR A 151 -9.85 3.11 3.22
CA TYR A 151 -11.02 3.92 2.88
C TYR A 151 -11.23 5.10 3.85
N LYS A 152 -11.13 4.86 5.16
CA LYS A 152 -11.24 5.89 6.21
C LYS A 152 -10.16 6.97 6.14
N ASN A 153 -9.05 6.71 5.44
CA ASN A 153 -7.91 7.61 5.29
C ASN A 153 -7.80 8.22 3.88
N ASN A 154 -8.92 8.49 3.22
CA ASN A 154 -9.01 9.14 1.91
C ASN A 154 -8.34 8.35 0.76
N VAL A 155 -8.14 7.05 0.90
CA VAL A 155 -7.68 6.20 -0.21
C VAL A 155 -8.89 5.94 -1.11
N ILE A 156 -8.84 6.51 -2.31
CA ILE A 156 -9.92 6.46 -3.31
C ILE A 156 -9.68 5.44 -4.42
N PHE A 157 -8.47 4.92 -4.51
CA PHE A 157 -8.08 3.95 -5.50
C PHE A 157 -7.12 2.94 -4.89
N TRP A 158 -7.41 1.66 -5.09
CA TRP A 158 -6.59 0.54 -4.65
C TRP A 158 -6.16 -0.28 -5.86
N GLN A 159 -4.86 -0.51 -6.00
CA GLN A 159 -4.27 -1.25 -7.10
C GLN A 159 -3.57 -2.50 -6.59
N PRO A 160 -4.08 -3.71 -6.91
CA PRO A 160 -3.34 -4.94 -6.65
C PRO A 160 -2.28 -5.17 -7.72
N GLU A 161 -1.10 -5.56 -7.31
CA GLU A 161 -0.11 -6.18 -8.17
C GLU A 161 -0.01 -7.65 -7.81
N THR A 162 -0.19 -8.53 -8.79
CA THR A 162 -0.04 -9.97 -8.64
C THR A 162 1.02 -10.47 -9.61
N LEU A 163 1.60 -11.63 -9.31
CA LEU A 163 2.43 -12.37 -10.26
C LEU A 163 1.52 -13.25 -11.17
N PRO A 164 2.07 -13.87 -12.23
CA PRO A 164 1.31 -14.79 -13.08
C PRO A 164 0.64 -15.95 -12.33
N ASN A 165 1.18 -16.36 -11.18
CA ASN A 165 0.64 -17.37 -10.27
C ASN A 165 -0.27 -16.75 -9.19
N PHE A 166 -1.13 -15.82 -9.56
CA PHE A 166 -2.03 -15.10 -8.63
C PHE A 166 -2.97 -16.01 -7.82
N GLU A 167 -3.04 -17.28 -8.16
CA GLU A 167 -3.78 -18.30 -7.42
C GLU A 167 -3.33 -18.41 -5.96
N GLU A 168 -2.07 -18.09 -5.68
CA GLU A 168 -1.51 -18.09 -4.32
C GLU A 168 -2.19 -17.09 -3.38
N VAL A 169 -2.71 -16.00 -3.93
CA VAL A 169 -3.35 -14.92 -3.18
C VAL A 169 -4.86 -14.83 -3.42
N LEU A 170 -5.43 -15.80 -4.10
CA LEU A 170 -6.79 -15.73 -4.66
C LEU A 170 -7.86 -15.34 -3.63
N PRO A 171 -7.94 -15.88 -2.40
CA PRO A 171 -8.94 -15.44 -1.43
C PRO A 171 -8.82 -13.98 -1.03
N GLY A 172 -7.61 -13.51 -0.77
CA GLY A 172 -7.34 -12.10 -0.43
C GLY A 172 -7.56 -11.18 -1.61
N LEU A 173 -7.22 -11.59 -2.83
CA LEU A 173 -7.49 -10.82 -4.04
C LEU A 173 -9.00 -10.64 -4.25
N TRP A 174 -9.78 -11.74 -4.15
CA TRP A 174 -11.23 -11.66 -4.24
C TRP A 174 -11.81 -10.73 -3.17
N LEU A 175 -11.42 -10.94 -1.91
CA LEU A 175 -11.87 -10.14 -0.79
C LEU A 175 -11.56 -8.65 -1.00
N SER A 176 -10.34 -8.33 -1.40
CA SER A 176 -9.90 -6.96 -1.60
C SER A 176 -10.65 -6.26 -2.73
N LEU A 177 -10.93 -6.95 -3.84
CA LEU A 177 -11.74 -6.42 -4.93
C LEU A 177 -13.17 -6.09 -4.47
N ARG A 178 -13.79 -6.97 -3.68
CA ARG A 178 -15.13 -6.76 -3.14
C ARG A 178 -15.17 -5.60 -2.14
N LEU A 179 -14.21 -5.55 -1.21
CA LEU A 179 -14.11 -4.47 -0.21
C LEU A 179 -13.68 -3.13 -0.81
N SER A 180 -12.96 -3.11 -1.92
CA SER A 180 -12.63 -1.86 -2.61
C SER A 180 -13.84 -1.23 -3.31
N LEU A 181 -14.84 -2.02 -3.70
CA LEU A 181 -16.10 -1.54 -4.24
C LEU A 181 -17.08 -1.12 -3.13
N ASP A 182 -17.10 -1.86 -2.03
CA ASP A 182 -17.95 -1.56 -0.88
C ASP A 182 -17.25 -2.01 0.41
N SER A 183 -16.64 -1.04 1.10
CA SER A 183 -15.89 -1.26 2.34
C SER A 183 -16.78 -1.60 3.56
N SER A 184 -18.11 -1.57 3.42
CA SER A 184 -19.06 -1.92 4.47
C SER A 184 -19.42 -3.42 4.50
N LEU A 185 -19.00 -4.18 3.49
CA LEU A 185 -19.25 -5.62 3.43
C LEU A 185 -18.58 -6.37 4.60
N ASP A 186 -19.26 -7.40 5.09
CA ASP A 186 -18.64 -8.31 6.06
C ASP A 186 -17.62 -9.23 5.32
N PRO A 187 -16.32 -9.14 5.67
CA PRO A 187 -15.27 -9.95 5.06
C PRO A 187 -15.55 -11.45 5.12
N LYS A 188 -16.15 -11.92 6.23
CA LYS A 188 -16.49 -13.33 6.39
C LYS A 188 -17.57 -13.77 5.40
N ALA A 189 -18.62 -12.97 5.23
CA ALA A 189 -19.68 -13.29 4.29
C ALA A 189 -19.17 -13.31 2.83
N VAL A 190 -18.31 -12.36 2.47
CA VAL A 190 -17.65 -12.30 1.15
C VAL A 190 -16.80 -13.54 0.88
N LEU A 191 -16.06 -14.02 1.87
CA LEU A 191 -15.24 -15.22 1.75
C LEU A 191 -16.08 -16.50 1.72
N ASP A 192 -17.14 -16.59 2.52
CA ASP A 192 -18.04 -17.74 2.50
C ASP A 192 -18.73 -17.87 1.12
N GLU A 193 -19.15 -16.75 0.51
CA GLU A 193 -19.65 -16.70 -0.86
C GLU A 193 -18.59 -17.18 -1.87
N PHE A 194 -17.36 -16.67 -1.74
CA PHE A 194 -16.24 -17.08 -2.60
C PHE A 194 -16.00 -18.59 -2.53
N TYR A 195 -15.86 -19.15 -1.34
CA TYR A 195 -15.59 -20.58 -1.18
C TYR A 195 -16.73 -21.45 -1.73
N ALA A 196 -17.97 -21.06 -1.45
CA ALA A 196 -19.13 -21.80 -1.95
C ALA A 196 -19.20 -21.82 -3.48
N ASN A 197 -19.03 -20.66 -4.12
CA ASN A 197 -19.20 -20.51 -5.57
C ASN A 197 -17.98 -21.04 -6.34
N PHE A 198 -16.77 -20.86 -5.82
CA PHE A 198 -15.54 -21.23 -6.53
C PHE A 198 -15.18 -22.71 -6.36
N TYR A 199 -15.37 -23.25 -5.14
CA TYR A 199 -14.96 -24.62 -4.82
C TYR A 199 -16.13 -25.62 -4.69
N GLY A 200 -17.37 -25.16 -4.66
CA GLY A 200 -18.57 -26.03 -4.59
C GLY A 200 -18.47 -27.05 -3.46
N PRO A 201 -18.55 -28.37 -3.77
CA PRO A 201 -18.48 -29.42 -2.75
C PRO A 201 -17.19 -29.43 -1.91
N ALA A 202 -16.09 -28.87 -2.42
CA ALA A 202 -14.81 -28.78 -1.71
C ALA A 202 -14.69 -27.52 -0.84
N ALA A 203 -15.70 -26.65 -0.80
CA ALA A 203 -15.65 -25.33 -0.13
C ALA A 203 -15.11 -25.38 1.30
N SER A 204 -15.65 -26.30 2.13
CA SER A 204 -15.24 -26.40 3.54
C SER A 204 -13.78 -26.87 3.71
N SER A 205 -13.29 -27.72 2.84
CA SER A 205 -11.90 -28.20 2.87
C SER A 205 -10.94 -27.11 2.39
N MET A 206 -11.30 -26.40 1.32
CA MET A 206 -10.51 -25.31 0.78
C MET A 206 -10.48 -24.10 1.71
N LYS A 207 -11.58 -23.80 2.39
CA LYS A 207 -11.60 -22.78 3.45
C LYS A 207 -10.57 -23.09 4.53
N ARG A 208 -10.57 -24.33 5.07
CA ARG A 208 -9.56 -24.74 6.08
C ARG A 208 -8.15 -24.67 5.54
N TYR A 209 -7.92 -25.08 4.30
CA TYR A 209 -6.62 -24.99 3.65
C TYR A 209 -6.09 -23.54 3.66
N TRP A 210 -6.87 -22.58 3.18
CA TRP A 210 -6.49 -21.18 3.12
C TRP A 210 -6.32 -20.55 4.51
N GLU A 211 -7.19 -20.87 5.46
CA GLU A 211 -7.08 -20.39 6.84
C GLU A 211 -5.81 -20.87 7.54
N ILE A 212 -5.31 -22.07 7.24
CA ILE A 212 -4.05 -22.58 7.79
C ILE A 212 -2.88 -21.71 7.30
N PHE A 213 -2.81 -21.39 6.02
CA PHE A 213 -1.74 -20.57 5.47
C PHE A 213 -1.86 -19.10 5.95
N ASP A 214 -3.06 -18.54 5.93
CA ASP A 214 -3.28 -17.17 6.44
C ASP A 214 -2.82 -17.04 7.90
N LYS A 215 -3.18 -18.00 8.72
CA LYS A 215 -2.73 -18.05 10.11
C LYS A 215 -1.23 -18.25 10.24
N ALA A 216 -0.62 -19.10 9.41
CA ALA A 216 0.83 -19.32 9.43
C ALA A 216 1.61 -18.03 9.11
N TRP A 217 1.15 -17.24 8.13
CA TRP A 217 1.73 -15.96 7.80
C TRP A 217 1.52 -14.93 8.92
N THR A 218 0.28 -14.73 9.34
CA THR A 218 -0.09 -13.65 10.29
C THR A 218 0.40 -13.89 11.70
N GLN A 219 0.65 -15.13 12.11
CA GLN A 219 1.19 -15.48 13.43
C GLN A 219 2.69 -15.75 13.42
N SER A 220 3.35 -15.64 12.28
CA SER A 220 4.80 -15.77 12.19
C SER A 220 5.49 -14.70 13.04
N PRO A 221 6.50 -15.04 13.84
CA PRO A 221 7.34 -14.04 14.50
C PRO A 221 8.30 -13.34 13.52
N GLY A 222 8.42 -13.87 12.30
CA GLY A 222 9.27 -13.30 11.26
C GLY A 222 8.62 -12.12 10.56
N HIS A 223 9.45 -11.19 10.12
CA HIS A 223 9.02 -10.05 9.30
C HIS A 223 9.58 -10.21 7.90
N ALA A 224 8.71 -10.18 6.92
CA ALA A 224 9.09 -10.38 5.53
C ALA A 224 8.65 -9.20 4.68
N GLY A 225 9.59 -8.54 4.03
CA GLY A 225 9.32 -7.63 2.91
C GLY A 225 9.01 -8.41 1.64
N SER A 226 8.79 -7.73 0.52
CA SER A 226 8.48 -8.42 -0.74
C SER A 226 9.69 -9.09 -1.40
N LEU A 227 10.89 -8.71 -1.01
CA LEU A 227 12.15 -9.18 -1.63
C LEU A 227 12.95 -10.13 -0.74
N TRP A 228 12.67 -10.23 0.57
CA TRP A 228 13.38 -11.07 1.56
C TRP A 228 12.50 -11.35 2.77
#